data_c7e9e55ae3574d353cca134996d9e177
#
_entry.id   c7e9e55ae3574d353cca134996d9e177
#
_cell.length_a   1.000
_cell.length_b   1.000
_cell.length_c   1.000
_cell.angle_alpha   90.00
_cell.angle_beta   90.00
_cell.angle_gamma   90.00
#
_symmetry.space_group_name_H-M   'P 1'
#
loop_
_entity.id
_entity.type
_entity.pdbx_description
1 polymer ?
#
loop_
_entity_poly.entity_id
_entity_poly.type
_entity_poly.pdbx_seq_one_letter_code
_entity_poly.pdbx_strand_id
1 'polypeptide(L)'
;ALWRIVSQQCLPNQQAHDNPAPCTQVDVPAGFVVFKDRNGPLQYLLMPSAKITGIESPAVLDATTPNFFAQAWRARHVMAERYGKPIDDGDISLAINSEYGRTQNQLHIHISCLLPAVKQRLAQIGPDFIDQWQPLPGGLLGHDYLGRRVTPAELEQQGAFRLLASGLPRAERRMGSFGLAMTALPDGDFL
;
A
#
# COMPACT_ATOMS: atom_id res chain seq x y z
N ALA A 1 -6.41 -10.05 -14.89
CA ALA A 1 -7.22 -10.85 -13.97
C ALA A 1 -7.79 -10.01 -12.83
N LEU A 2 -6.96 -9.21 -12.12
CA LEU A 2 -7.46 -8.39 -11.01
C LEU A 2 -8.49 -7.36 -11.46
N TRP A 3 -8.24 -6.66 -12.56
CA TRP A 3 -9.21 -5.67 -13.07
C TRP A 3 -10.55 -6.32 -13.44
N ARG A 4 -10.50 -7.52 -13.99
CA ARG A 4 -11.72 -8.26 -14.32
C ARG A 4 -12.53 -8.59 -13.07
N ILE A 5 -11.87 -9.00 -11.99
CA ILE A 5 -12.54 -9.27 -10.71
C ILE A 5 -13.20 -8.00 -10.17
N VAL A 6 -12.49 -6.89 -10.16
CA VAL A 6 -13.00 -5.60 -9.69
C VAL A 6 -14.19 -5.15 -10.54
N SER A 7 -14.01 -5.06 -11.86
CA SER A 7 -14.96 -4.43 -12.76
C SER A 7 -16.15 -5.30 -13.12
N GLN A 8 -15.99 -6.61 -13.17
CA GLN A 8 -17.03 -7.53 -13.61
C GLN A 8 -17.73 -8.29 -12.47
N GLN A 9 -17.14 -8.29 -11.28
CA GLN A 9 -17.70 -9.03 -10.15
C GLN A 9 -17.93 -8.15 -8.92
N CYS A 10 -16.88 -7.62 -8.31
CA CYS A 10 -17.00 -6.89 -7.05
C CYS A 10 -17.90 -5.64 -7.16
N LEU A 11 -17.63 -4.76 -8.12
CA LEU A 11 -18.42 -3.55 -8.31
C LEU A 11 -19.87 -3.84 -8.69
N PRO A 12 -20.15 -4.67 -9.72
CA PRO A 12 -21.53 -4.97 -10.09
C PRO A 12 -22.33 -5.61 -8.95
N ASN A 13 -21.73 -6.54 -8.22
CA ASN A 13 -22.41 -7.19 -7.09
C ASN A 13 -22.73 -6.19 -5.98
N GLN A 14 -21.80 -5.31 -5.66
CA GLN A 14 -22.03 -4.28 -4.64
C GLN A 14 -23.14 -3.32 -5.07
N GLN A 15 -23.12 -2.87 -6.30
CA GLN A 15 -24.10 -1.90 -6.82
C GLN A 15 -25.50 -2.49 -6.97
N ALA A 16 -25.60 -3.75 -7.41
CA ALA A 16 -26.89 -4.39 -7.67
C ALA A 16 -27.48 -5.11 -6.46
N HIS A 17 -26.63 -5.64 -5.58
CA HIS A 17 -27.06 -6.59 -4.53
C HIS A 17 -26.57 -6.22 -3.13
N ASP A 18 -25.87 -5.09 -2.97
CA ASP A 18 -25.22 -4.71 -1.71
C ASP A 18 -24.35 -5.83 -1.14
N ASN A 19 -23.64 -6.52 -2.04
CA ASN A 19 -22.79 -7.65 -1.74
C ASN A 19 -21.42 -7.45 -2.41
N PRO A 20 -20.31 -7.31 -1.65
CA PRO A 20 -19.00 -7.05 -2.23
C PRO A 20 -18.36 -8.26 -2.90
N ALA A 21 -18.92 -9.46 -2.75
CA ALA A 21 -18.30 -10.69 -3.22
C ALA A 21 -17.90 -10.63 -4.70
N PRO A 22 -16.74 -11.17 -5.11
CA PRO A 22 -15.79 -11.94 -4.30
C PRO A 22 -14.82 -11.08 -3.47
N CYS A 23 -14.95 -9.76 -3.51
CA CYS A 23 -14.17 -8.88 -2.63
C CYS A 23 -14.65 -8.98 -1.18
N THR A 24 -13.80 -8.59 -0.25
CA THR A 24 -14.14 -8.49 1.17
C THR A 24 -14.91 -7.21 1.47
N GLN A 25 -14.55 -6.13 0.76
CA GLN A 25 -15.16 -4.82 0.92
C GLN A 25 -15.15 -4.08 -0.42
N VAL A 26 -16.21 -3.36 -0.70
CA VAL A 26 -16.31 -2.42 -1.83
C VAL A 26 -16.86 -1.10 -1.30
N ASP A 27 -16.09 -0.04 -1.43
CA ASP A 27 -16.53 1.31 -1.06
C ASP A 27 -16.62 2.14 -2.34
N VAL A 28 -17.83 2.23 -2.89
CA VAL A 28 -18.07 2.92 -4.16
C VAL A 28 -17.77 4.41 -4.05
N PRO A 29 -18.27 5.14 -3.03
CA PRO A 29 -17.98 6.56 -2.91
C PRO A 29 -16.50 6.86 -2.70
N ALA A 30 -15.80 6.06 -1.91
CA ALA A 30 -14.38 6.25 -1.62
C ALA A 30 -13.46 5.71 -2.73
N GLY A 31 -13.99 4.93 -3.67
CA GLY A 31 -13.28 4.51 -4.88
C GLY A 31 -12.31 3.37 -4.72
N PHE A 32 -12.54 2.44 -3.79
CA PHE A 32 -11.63 1.29 -3.60
C PHE A 32 -12.37 0.01 -3.29
N VAL A 33 -11.65 -1.10 -3.45
CA VAL A 33 -12.07 -2.43 -3.02
C VAL A 33 -10.95 -3.09 -2.21
N VAL A 34 -11.32 -4.01 -1.33
CA VAL A 34 -10.39 -4.85 -0.58
C VAL A 34 -10.66 -6.30 -0.94
N PHE A 35 -9.62 -7.01 -1.35
CA PHE A 35 -9.72 -8.36 -1.90
C PHE A 35 -8.71 -9.28 -1.21
N LYS A 36 -9.16 -10.47 -0.78
CA LYS A 36 -8.24 -11.46 -0.21
C LYS A 36 -7.35 -12.03 -1.30
N ASP A 37 -6.04 -11.81 -1.19
CA ASP A 37 -5.09 -12.42 -2.12
C ASP A 37 -5.11 -13.94 -1.97
N ARG A 38 -5.02 -14.62 -3.08
CA ARG A 38 -4.88 -16.09 -3.10
C ARG A 38 -3.53 -16.55 -2.54
N ASN A 39 -2.54 -15.69 -2.54
CA ASN A 39 -1.21 -15.98 -2.01
C ASN A 39 -1.14 -15.62 -0.52
N GLY A 40 -0.65 -16.55 0.28
CA GLY A 40 -0.49 -16.36 1.72
C GLY A 40 -1.81 -16.45 2.50
N PRO A 41 -1.72 -16.74 3.81
CA PRO A 41 -2.92 -16.94 4.63
C PRO A 41 -3.64 -15.64 5.01
N LEU A 42 -2.93 -14.52 5.11
CA LEU A 42 -3.46 -13.26 5.65
C LEU A 42 -3.32 -12.06 4.71
N GLN A 43 -2.73 -12.23 3.53
CA GLN A 43 -2.48 -11.11 2.63
C GLN A 43 -3.76 -10.65 1.94
N TYR A 44 -3.98 -9.33 1.92
CA TYR A 44 -5.06 -8.68 1.21
C TYR A 44 -4.50 -7.68 0.20
N LEU A 45 -5.33 -7.32 -0.76
CA LEU A 45 -5.03 -6.31 -1.76
C LEU A 45 -6.03 -5.17 -1.63
N LEU A 46 -5.53 -3.94 -1.59
CA LEU A 46 -6.38 -2.77 -1.81
C LEU A 46 -6.20 -2.33 -3.26
N MET A 47 -7.31 -2.17 -3.96
CA MET A 47 -7.31 -1.77 -5.37
C MET A 47 -8.26 -0.62 -5.60
N PRO A 48 -7.93 0.30 -6.54
CA PRO A 48 -8.90 1.29 -7.00
C PRO A 48 -10.11 0.62 -7.65
N SER A 49 -11.28 1.22 -7.51
CA SER A 49 -12.45 0.84 -8.30
C SER A 49 -12.37 1.36 -9.74
N ALA A 50 -11.52 2.35 -9.99
CA ALA A 50 -11.19 2.83 -11.33
C ALA A 50 -10.04 2.01 -11.94
N LYS A 51 -9.93 2.01 -13.27
CA LYS A 51 -8.81 1.36 -13.95
C LYS A 51 -7.58 2.24 -13.87
N ILE A 52 -6.67 1.88 -12.96
CA ILE A 52 -5.35 2.50 -12.78
C ILE A 52 -4.34 1.38 -12.82
N THR A 53 -3.38 1.45 -13.73
CA THR A 53 -2.48 0.32 -14.00
C THR A 53 -1.47 0.08 -12.88
N GLY A 54 -0.97 1.14 -12.25
CA GLY A 54 0.01 1.00 -11.18
C GLY A 54 0.66 2.32 -10.82
N ILE A 55 1.77 2.24 -10.12
CA ILE A 55 2.52 3.39 -9.61
C ILE A 55 2.96 4.37 -10.69
N GLU A 56 3.13 3.90 -11.92
CA GLU A 56 3.53 4.74 -13.07
C GLU A 56 2.38 5.62 -13.60
N SER A 57 1.13 5.31 -13.27
CA SER A 57 -0.01 6.07 -13.76
C SER A 57 0.01 7.50 -13.22
N PRO A 58 -0.16 8.50 -14.09
CA PRO A 58 -0.28 9.90 -13.62
C PRO A 58 -1.42 10.12 -12.64
N ALA A 59 -2.43 9.25 -12.65
CA ALA A 59 -3.57 9.34 -11.75
C ALA A 59 -3.15 9.29 -10.28
N VAL A 60 -2.08 8.56 -9.93
CA VAL A 60 -1.65 8.45 -8.52
C VAL A 60 -1.12 9.78 -7.95
N LEU A 61 -0.77 10.73 -8.81
CA LEU A 61 -0.30 12.07 -8.41
C LEU A 61 -1.38 13.14 -8.52
N ASP A 62 -2.56 12.80 -9.05
CA ASP A 62 -3.67 13.73 -9.18
C ASP A 62 -4.32 13.97 -7.81
N ALA A 63 -4.54 15.25 -7.46
CA ALA A 63 -5.11 15.62 -6.17
C ALA A 63 -6.54 15.11 -5.97
N THR A 64 -7.27 14.82 -7.06
CA THR A 64 -8.65 14.30 -6.99
C THR A 64 -8.71 12.77 -6.85
N THR A 65 -7.59 12.09 -7.06
CA THR A 65 -7.52 10.63 -6.91
C THR A 65 -7.50 10.26 -5.42
N PRO A 66 -8.22 9.20 -5.00
CA PRO A 66 -8.19 8.77 -3.62
C PRO A 66 -6.78 8.42 -3.13
N ASN A 67 -6.55 8.62 -1.84
CA ASN A 67 -5.29 8.32 -1.18
C ASN A 67 -5.23 6.83 -0.82
N PHE A 68 -4.77 6.01 -1.75
CA PHE A 68 -4.85 4.56 -1.62
C PHE A 68 -3.98 3.99 -0.50
N PHE A 69 -2.83 4.58 -0.20
CA PHE A 69 -2.02 4.12 0.93
C PHE A 69 -2.71 4.38 2.27
N ALA A 70 -3.34 5.54 2.43
CA ALA A 70 -4.12 5.83 3.63
C ALA A 70 -5.33 4.89 3.75
N GLN A 71 -6.01 4.61 2.64
CA GLN A 71 -7.13 3.67 2.61
C GLN A 71 -6.68 2.25 2.96
N ALA A 72 -5.54 1.82 2.42
CA ALA A 72 -4.96 0.50 2.71
C ALA A 72 -4.60 0.37 4.20
N TRP A 73 -4.05 1.42 4.79
CA TRP A 73 -3.75 1.41 6.21
C TRP A 73 -5.01 1.28 7.06
N ARG A 74 -6.06 2.02 6.73
CA ARG A 74 -7.36 1.89 7.41
C ARG A 74 -7.98 0.51 7.25
N ALA A 75 -7.76 -0.14 6.10
CA ALA A 75 -8.31 -1.46 5.81
C ALA A 75 -7.54 -2.62 6.44
N ARG A 76 -6.44 -2.38 7.15
CA ARG A 76 -5.58 -3.44 7.71
C ARG A 76 -6.30 -4.36 8.69
N HIS A 77 -7.41 -3.91 9.28
CA HIS A 77 -8.23 -4.69 10.21
C HIS A 77 -8.71 -6.02 9.63
N VAL A 78 -8.83 -6.13 8.30
CA VAL A 78 -9.28 -7.36 7.65
C VAL A 78 -8.35 -8.55 7.93
N MET A 79 -7.05 -8.29 8.11
CA MET A 79 -6.10 -9.35 8.47
C MET A 79 -6.37 -9.90 9.86
N ALA A 80 -6.59 -9.02 10.85
CA ALA A 80 -6.89 -9.44 12.22
C ALA A 80 -8.21 -10.19 12.30
N GLU A 81 -9.22 -9.75 11.55
CA GLU A 81 -10.51 -10.44 11.45
C GLU A 81 -10.35 -11.86 10.94
N ARG A 82 -9.55 -12.02 9.88
CA ARG A 82 -9.28 -13.36 9.32
C ARG A 82 -8.45 -14.23 10.25
N TYR A 83 -7.46 -13.62 10.91
CA TYR A 83 -6.57 -14.31 11.84
C TYR A 83 -7.29 -14.73 13.12
N GLY A 84 -8.32 -14.00 13.50
CA GLY A 84 -9.07 -14.24 14.74
C GLY A 84 -8.44 -13.68 16.00
N LYS A 85 -7.39 -12.87 15.85
CA LYS A 85 -6.65 -12.23 16.95
C LYS A 85 -6.15 -10.86 16.49
N PRO A 86 -5.90 -9.92 17.43
CA PRO A 86 -5.27 -8.66 17.09
C PRO A 86 -3.89 -8.87 16.45
N ILE A 87 -3.55 -8.00 15.51
CA ILE A 87 -2.21 -7.93 14.89
C ILE A 87 -1.67 -6.54 15.18
N ASP A 88 -0.48 -6.48 15.80
CA ASP A 88 0.15 -5.20 16.12
C ASP A 88 0.49 -4.43 14.85
N ASP A 89 0.31 -3.11 14.89
CA ASP A 89 0.63 -2.26 13.75
C ASP A 89 2.08 -2.40 13.29
N GLY A 90 3.01 -2.61 14.22
CA GLY A 90 4.41 -2.82 13.91
C GLY A 90 4.72 -4.12 13.15
N ASP A 91 3.77 -5.04 13.06
CA ASP A 91 3.90 -6.27 12.28
C ASP A 91 3.39 -6.12 10.84
N ILE A 92 2.70 -5.02 10.53
CA ILE A 92 1.99 -4.82 9.28
C ILE A 92 2.83 -4.03 8.30
N SER A 93 2.79 -4.45 7.03
CA SER A 93 3.38 -3.71 5.92
C SER A 93 2.36 -3.47 4.83
N LEU A 94 2.50 -2.32 4.18
CA LEU A 94 1.86 -2.03 2.91
C LEU A 94 2.94 -1.97 1.85
N ALA A 95 2.69 -2.54 0.68
CA ALA A 95 3.68 -2.53 -0.41
C ALA A 95 3.02 -2.52 -1.77
N ILE A 96 3.62 -1.79 -2.70
CA ILE A 96 3.26 -1.80 -4.10
C ILE A 96 4.51 -2.08 -4.94
N ASN A 97 4.38 -2.97 -5.90
CA ASN A 97 5.47 -3.29 -6.82
C ASN A 97 5.69 -2.19 -7.86
N SER A 98 6.93 -2.09 -8.34
CA SER A 98 7.25 -1.28 -9.52
C SER A 98 6.50 -1.81 -10.75
N GLU A 99 6.47 -1.00 -11.80
CA GLU A 99 5.91 -1.40 -13.10
C GLU A 99 6.54 -2.70 -13.62
N TYR A 100 7.83 -2.88 -13.39
CA TYR A 100 8.60 -4.00 -13.90
C TYR A 100 8.58 -5.23 -12.98
N GLY A 101 8.17 -5.04 -11.73
CA GLY A 101 8.12 -6.12 -10.74
C GLY A 101 6.74 -6.75 -10.56
N ARG A 102 5.71 -6.19 -11.16
CA ARG A 102 4.34 -6.68 -11.01
C ARG A 102 3.94 -7.65 -12.11
N THR A 103 2.95 -8.47 -11.83
CA THR A 103 2.37 -9.41 -12.80
C THR A 103 0.96 -9.01 -13.26
N GLN A 104 0.34 -8.00 -12.61
CA GLN A 104 -1.02 -7.54 -12.90
C GLN A 104 -1.02 -6.03 -13.13
N ASN A 105 -1.73 -5.59 -14.18
CA ASN A 105 -1.84 -4.18 -14.57
C ASN A 105 -3.13 -3.53 -14.04
N GLN A 106 -3.46 -3.84 -12.80
CA GLN A 106 -4.39 -3.08 -11.96
C GLN A 106 -3.65 -2.76 -10.67
N LEU A 107 -3.60 -1.47 -10.31
CA LEU A 107 -2.92 -1.02 -9.09
C LEU A 107 -3.40 -1.85 -7.91
N HIS A 108 -2.46 -2.40 -7.17
CA HIS A 108 -2.79 -3.17 -5.97
C HIS A 108 -1.72 -2.96 -4.91
N ILE A 109 -2.17 -2.57 -3.74
CA ILE A 109 -1.33 -2.42 -2.55
C ILE A 109 -1.52 -3.67 -1.71
N HIS A 110 -0.40 -4.36 -1.46
CA HIS A 110 -0.39 -5.54 -0.61
C HIS A 110 -0.48 -5.12 0.85
N ILE A 111 -1.48 -5.61 1.56
CA ILE A 111 -1.63 -5.47 3.00
C ILE A 111 -1.19 -6.80 3.59
N SER A 112 -0.07 -6.83 4.30
CA SER A 112 0.57 -8.06 4.74
C SER A 112 1.32 -7.87 6.05
N CYS A 113 2.00 -8.91 6.50
CA CYS A 113 2.85 -8.85 7.67
C CYS A 113 4.32 -8.83 7.25
N LEU A 114 5.13 -8.12 8.03
CA LEU A 114 6.58 -8.10 7.84
C LEU A 114 7.20 -9.45 8.20
N LEU A 115 8.25 -9.84 7.49
CA LEU A 115 9.12 -10.90 7.93
C LEU A 115 9.76 -10.49 9.26
N PRO A 116 9.89 -11.41 10.24
CA PRO A 116 10.45 -11.06 11.55
C PRO A 116 11.83 -10.39 11.50
N ALA A 117 12.71 -10.84 10.60
CA ALA A 117 14.04 -10.25 10.44
C ALA A 117 13.97 -8.81 9.92
N VAL A 118 13.04 -8.51 9.01
CA VAL A 118 12.84 -7.17 8.47
C VAL A 118 12.27 -6.27 9.57
N LYS A 119 11.27 -6.74 10.31
CA LYS A 119 10.69 -6.00 11.43
C LYS A 119 11.76 -5.62 12.45
N GLN A 120 12.59 -6.58 12.82
CA GLN A 120 13.67 -6.35 13.80
C GLN A 120 14.66 -5.31 13.29
N ARG A 121 15.07 -5.41 12.03
CA ARG A 121 16.00 -4.46 11.42
C ARG A 121 15.42 -3.05 11.39
N LEU A 122 14.18 -2.89 10.97
CA LEU A 122 13.52 -1.59 10.89
C LEU A 122 13.28 -0.99 12.27
N ALA A 123 13.03 -1.80 13.29
CA ALA A 123 12.93 -1.31 14.65
C ALA A 123 14.24 -0.72 15.16
N GLN A 124 15.39 -1.28 14.74
CA GLN A 124 16.70 -0.78 15.12
C GLN A 124 17.05 0.53 14.44
N ILE A 125 16.79 0.65 13.15
CA ILE A 125 17.22 1.81 12.33
C ILE A 125 16.14 2.86 12.13
N GLY A 126 14.86 2.48 12.27
CA GLY A 126 13.73 3.37 12.02
C GLY A 126 13.77 4.68 12.81
N PRO A 127 14.13 4.67 14.12
CA PRO A 127 14.22 5.91 14.90
C PRO A 127 15.18 6.96 14.33
N ASP A 128 16.18 6.56 13.54
CA ASP A 128 17.18 7.45 12.96
C ASP A 128 16.69 8.15 11.70
N PHE A 129 15.55 7.73 11.13
CA PHE A 129 15.01 8.35 9.93
C PHE A 129 14.26 9.65 10.25
N ILE A 130 14.46 10.63 9.37
CA ILE A 130 13.80 11.94 9.42
C ILE A 130 12.84 12.08 8.22
N ASP A 131 12.21 13.23 8.09
CA ASP A 131 11.24 13.56 7.05
C ASP A 131 11.88 13.89 5.68
N GLN A 132 12.99 13.25 5.37
CA GLN A 132 13.71 13.35 4.09
C GLN A 132 14.13 11.96 3.65
N TRP A 133 14.07 11.71 2.34
CA TRP A 133 14.53 10.44 1.77
C TRP A 133 16.03 10.30 1.94
N GLN A 134 16.45 9.20 2.54
CA GLN A 134 17.85 8.89 2.81
C GLN A 134 18.12 7.40 2.64
N PRO A 135 19.34 7.01 2.28
CA PRO A 135 19.68 5.60 2.14
C PRO A 135 19.40 4.81 3.41
N LEU A 136 18.86 3.61 3.25
CA LEU A 136 18.67 2.66 4.34
C LEU A 136 19.98 1.87 4.49
N PRO A 137 20.68 1.99 5.63
CA PRO A 137 21.99 1.36 5.80
C PRO A 137 21.90 -0.17 5.63
N GLY A 138 22.71 -0.69 4.71
CA GLY A 138 22.78 -2.12 4.42
C GLY A 138 21.61 -2.68 3.61
N GLY A 139 20.63 -1.86 3.22
CA GLY A 139 19.46 -2.31 2.49
C GLY A 139 18.60 -3.31 3.25
N LEU A 140 17.72 -3.99 2.54
CA LEU A 140 16.86 -5.07 3.06
C LEU A 140 16.88 -6.22 2.07
N LEU A 141 17.12 -7.44 2.56
CA LEU A 141 17.06 -8.66 1.76
C LEU A 141 17.87 -8.57 0.45
N GLY A 142 19.04 -7.91 0.52
CA GLY A 142 19.93 -7.77 -0.62
C GLY A 142 19.56 -6.67 -1.62
N HIS A 143 18.59 -5.83 -1.30
CA HIS A 143 18.16 -4.71 -2.14
C HIS A 143 18.43 -3.38 -1.45
N ASP A 144 18.77 -2.37 -2.26
CA ASP A 144 18.93 -1.00 -1.78
C ASP A 144 17.58 -0.31 -1.62
N TYR A 145 17.45 0.47 -0.55
CA TYR A 145 16.25 1.24 -0.24
C TYR A 145 16.61 2.66 0.15
N LEU A 146 15.70 3.56 -0.17
CA LEU A 146 15.63 4.88 0.46
C LEU A 146 14.47 4.85 1.46
N GLY A 147 14.68 5.45 2.62
CA GLY A 147 13.66 5.55 3.65
C GLY A 147 13.36 6.99 4.03
N ARG A 148 12.16 7.23 4.49
CA ARG A 148 11.69 8.53 4.98
C ARG A 148 10.68 8.30 6.09
N ARG A 149 10.82 9.05 7.17
CA ARG A 149 9.79 9.12 8.20
C ARG A 149 8.59 9.89 7.68
N VAL A 150 7.39 9.39 7.96
CA VAL A 150 6.13 10.00 7.54
C VAL A 150 5.22 10.07 8.78
N THR A 151 4.69 11.27 9.07
CA THR A 151 3.69 11.42 10.13
C THR A 151 2.32 10.93 9.65
N PRO A 152 1.41 10.57 10.56
CA PRO A 152 0.03 10.27 10.18
C PRO A 152 -0.64 11.39 9.39
N ALA A 153 -0.38 12.65 9.77
CA ALA A 153 -0.92 13.81 9.05
C ALA A 153 -0.39 13.89 7.60
N GLU A 154 0.90 13.65 7.40
CA GLU A 154 1.48 13.65 6.05
C GLU A 154 0.90 12.52 5.20
N LEU A 155 0.70 11.34 5.78
CA LEU A 155 0.08 10.23 5.08
C LEU A 155 -1.33 10.60 4.60
N GLU A 156 -2.13 11.19 5.49
CA GLU A 156 -3.52 11.57 5.16
C GLU A 156 -3.60 12.74 4.16
N GLN A 157 -2.71 13.72 4.28
CA GLN A 157 -2.75 14.92 3.45
C GLN A 157 -2.11 14.74 2.08
N GLN A 158 -1.02 13.97 2.00
CA GLN A 158 -0.24 13.82 0.77
C GLN A 158 -0.30 12.41 0.20
N GLY A 159 -0.19 11.38 1.05
CA GLY A 159 -0.06 10.01 0.62
C GLY A 159 1.34 9.65 0.12
N ALA A 160 1.63 8.35 0.08
CA ALA A 160 2.97 7.85 -0.22
C ALA A 160 3.45 8.18 -1.63
N PHE A 161 2.56 8.11 -2.62
CA PHE A 161 2.94 8.40 -4.02
C PHE A 161 3.43 9.84 -4.19
N ARG A 162 2.73 10.78 -3.60
CA ARG A 162 3.08 12.21 -3.73
C ARG A 162 4.33 12.54 -2.91
N LEU A 163 4.52 11.92 -1.76
CA LEU A 163 5.74 12.06 -0.97
C LEU A 163 6.97 11.55 -1.73
N LEU A 164 6.83 10.46 -2.47
CA LEU A 164 7.89 9.96 -3.34
C LEU A 164 8.16 10.93 -4.49
N ALA A 165 7.12 11.31 -5.21
CA ALA A 165 7.25 12.15 -6.42
C ALA A 165 7.89 13.51 -6.14
N SER A 166 7.51 14.13 -5.02
CA SER A 166 8.01 15.46 -4.64
C SER A 166 9.34 15.41 -3.90
N GLY A 167 9.71 14.27 -3.33
CA GLY A 167 10.87 14.16 -2.44
C GLY A 167 12.18 13.76 -3.11
N LEU A 168 12.12 13.19 -4.31
CA LEU A 168 13.31 12.77 -5.05
C LEU A 168 13.38 13.47 -6.40
N PRO A 169 14.58 13.90 -6.84
CA PRO A 169 14.74 14.58 -8.14
C PRO A 169 14.21 13.71 -9.28
N ARG A 170 13.33 14.27 -10.10
CA ARG A 170 12.75 13.63 -11.30
C ARG A 170 11.96 12.35 -11.02
N ALA A 171 11.65 12.04 -9.75
CA ALA A 171 10.89 10.83 -9.42
C ALA A 171 9.52 10.83 -10.10
N GLU A 172 8.85 11.98 -10.19
CA GLU A 172 7.55 12.11 -10.86
C GLU A 172 7.54 11.63 -12.30
N ARG A 173 8.68 11.65 -12.98
CA ARG A 173 8.85 11.18 -14.36
C ARG A 173 9.26 9.71 -14.45
N ARG A 174 9.55 9.07 -13.33
CA ARG A 174 10.08 7.72 -13.26
C ARG A 174 9.38 6.88 -12.21
N MET A 175 8.14 7.21 -11.90
CA MET A 175 7.38 6.51 -10.84
C MET A 175 7.35 5.00 -11.05
N GLY A 176 7.25 4.54 -12.29
CA GLY A 176 7.21 3.11 -12.61
C GLY A 176 8.47 2.33 -12.25
N SER A 177 9.61 3.01 -12.08
CA SER A 177 10.85 2.35 -11.68
C SER A 177 10.94 2.09 -10.17
N PHE A 178 10.02 2.63 -9.39
CA PHE A 178 10.00 2.48 -7.93
C PHE A 178 8.97 1.44 -7.49
N GLY A 179 9.33 0.70 -6.44
CA GLY A 179 8.36 0.08 -5.54
C GLY A 179 8.29 0.91 -4.27
N LEU A 180 7.18 0.85 -3.55
CA LEU A 180 7.00 1.52 -2.26
C LEU A 180 6.58 0.52 -1.21
N ALA A 181 7.08 0.70 0.01
CA ALA A 181 6.60 -0.04 1.17
C ALA A 181 6.45 0.91 2.35
N MET A 182 5.53 0.61 3.25
CA MET A 182 5.27 1.40 4.44
C MET A 182 5.07 0.50 5.65
N THR A 183 5.67 0.87 6.76
CA THR A 183 5.45 0.20 8.04
C THR A 183 5.22 1.23 9.14
N ALA A 184 4.64 0.80 10.26
CA ALA A 184 4.45 1.66 11.43
C ALA A 184 5.66 1.57 12.35
N LEU A 185 6.11 2.74 12.84
CA LEU A 185 7.12 2.84 13.88
C LEU A 185 6.46 2.82 15.27
N PRO A 186 7.22 2.46 16.31
CA PRO A 186 6.66 2.39 17.68
C PRO A 186 6.08 3.71 18.20
N ASP A 187 6.55 4.85 17.70
CA ASP A 187 6.09 6.18 18.14
C ASP A 187 4.81 6.65 17.43
N GLY A 188 4.26 5.85 16.52
CA GLY A 188 3.05 6.18 15.77
C GLY A 188 3.28 6.84 14.42
N ASP A 189 4.52 7.21 14.10
CA ASP A 189 4.87 7.62 12.75
C ASP A 189 5.04 6.39 11.85
N PHE A 190 5.27 6.62 10.56
CA PHE A 190 5.52 5.57 9.57
C PHE A 190 6.91 5.70 8.98
N LEU A 191 7.37 4.60 8.44
CA LEU A 191 8.58 4.55 7.64
C LEU A 191 8.24 4.01 6.26
#